data_22526381f765858ca66aecc20019a92a
#
_entry.id   22526381f765858ca66aecc20019a92a
#
_cell.length_a   1.000
_cell.length_b   1.000
_cell.length_c   1.000
_cell.angle_alpha   90.00
_cell.angle_beta   90.00
_cell.angle_gamma   90.00
#
_symmetry.space_group_name_H-M   'P 1'
#
loop_
_entity.id
_entity.type
_entity.pdbx_description
1 polymer ?
#
loop_
_entity_poly.entity_id
_entity_poly.type
_entity_poly.pdbx_seq_one_letter_code
_entity_poly.pdbx_strand_id
1 'polypeptide(L)'
;MKKLLLVIVVILIIADNAQSQGCVAIRSTGAICTKHEAGHEDVKGWQLNTSYRYFRSYKHFVGKEEQEERENNNTQVINWQHAINFTLVRNLNSRWSIAVDVPILSNRRSSLYEHGGNSGGENARHTTASFGIGDVRFSGYYWLIDPMKSFKGNIQVGLGLKLATGDYRYQDFFHKSDSVKILGPVDQSIQLGDGGTGFTGEVNAYYNFSRVFGVYGNFFYLLNPREQNGVSTARGANASATALKYNTSTMSVPDQYMARGGMNVTYERLTLSAGARFECVPSSDLIGGDGGFRRPGYVLSVEPGFAYNTRQFTFFATVPVALERNRTQSNGDKLRTEDTGVYAHGDAAFADYAIFAGVSFRFK
;
A
#
# COMPACT_ATOMS: atom_id res chain seq x y z
N MET A 1 13.89 23.72 -19.94
CA MET A 1 12.44 23.53 -19.98
C MET A 1 12.00 22.49 -21.01
N LYS A 2 12.33 22.61 -22.32
CA LYS A 2 11.89 21.62 -23.34
C LYS A 2 12.33 20.18 -23.08
N LYS A 3 13.54 19.92 -22.54
CA LYS A 3 14.02 18.57 -22.20
C LYS A 3 13.30 17.97 -20.98
N LEU A 4 12.87 18.79 -20.02
CA LEU A 4 12.08 18.34 -18.86
C LEU A 4 10.65 17.98 -19.26
N LEU A 5 10.07 18.76 -20.18
CA LEU A 5 8.75 18.45 -20.74
C LEU A 5 8.76 17.15 -21.55
N LEU A 6 9.84 16.89 -22.28
CA LEU A 6 10.03 15.66 -23.06
C LEU A 6 10.11 14.42 -22.13
N VAL A 7 10.80 14.52 -21.00
CA VAL A 7 10.89 13.44 -19.99
C VAL A 7 9.53 13.17 -19.37
N ILE A 8 8.77 14.21 -19.05
CA ILE A 8 7.40 14.07 -18.51
C ILE A 8 6.47 13.42 -19.54
N VAL A 9 6.56 13.82 -20.81
CA VAL A 9 5.77 13.24 -21.92
C VAL A 9 6.17 11.78 -22.18
N VAL A 10 7.46 11.44 -22.12
CA VAL A 10 7.94 10.05 -22.26
C VAL A 10 7.45 9.18 -21.09
N ILE A 11 7.45 9.69 -19.85
CA ILE A 11 6.91 8.98 -18.68
C ILE A 11 5.40 8.78 -18.83
N LEU A 12 4.65 9.73 -19.38
CA LEU A 12 3.21 9.61 -19.63
C LEU A 12 2.88 8.62 -20.76
N ILE A 13 3.75 8.47 -21.77
CA ILE A 13 3.55 7.53 -22.89
C ILE A 13 3.85 6.08 -22.47
N ILE A 14 4.72 5.86 -21.47
CA ILE A 14 5.03 4.51 -20.95
C ILE A 14 3.95 4.02 -19.97
N ALA A 15 3.05 4.90 -19.51
CA ALA A 15 2.01 4.57 -18.53
C ALA A 15 0.82 3.77 -19.08
N ASP A 16 0.73 3.52 -20.38
CA ASP A 16 -0.44 2.88 -21.02
C ASP A 16 -0.64 1.39 -20.69
N ASN A 17 0.28 0.74 -19.95
CA ASN A 17 0.16 -0.68 -19.57
C ASN A 17 0.30 -0.95 -18.07
N ALA A 18 0.25 0.06 -17.22
CA ALA A 18 0.31 -0.11 -15.77
C ALA A 18 -1.07 -0.46 -15.21
N GLN A 19 -1.30 -1.73 -14.89
CA GLN A 19 -2.54 -2.25 -14.33
C GLN A 19 -2.33 -2.81 -12.93
N SER A 20 -3.19 -2.50 -11.96
CA SER A 20 -2.89 -2.80 -10.56
C SER A 20 -4.05 -2.83 -9.54
N GLN A 21 -3.83 -3.03 -8.26
CA GLN A 21 -4.69 -3.69 -7.27
C GLN A 21 -5.34 -2.86 -6.16
N GLY A 22 -6.41 -3.40 -5.53
CA GLY A 22 -7.36 -2.74 -4.67
C GLY A 22 -7.49 -3.11 -3.20
N CYS A 23 -6.78 -4.05 -2.62
CA CYS A 23 -7.02 -4.44 -1.22
C CYS A 23 -5.95 -4.00 -0.22
N VAL A 24 -4.90 -3.34 -0.64
CA VAL A 24 -3.76 -2.99 0.23
C VAL A 24 -3.34 -1.55 -0.01
N ALA A 25 -3.48 -0.69 1.00
CA ALA A 25 -2.86 0.63 0.96
C ALA A 25 -1.34 0.48 1.12
N ILE A 26 -0.58 1.02 0.19
CA ILE A 26 0.86 0.82 0.11
C ILE A 26 1.55 1.57 1.24
N ARG A 27 2.46 0.87 1.90
CA ARG A 27 3.23 1.39 3.02
C ARG A 27 4.46 2.12 2.52
N SER A 28 4.33 3.37 2.13
CA SER A 28 5.47 4.27 2.00
C SER A 28 5.73 4.98 3.32
N THR A 29 6.93 5.45 3.54
CA THR A 29 7.28 6.26 4.72
C THR A 29 6.54 7.59 4.76
N GLY A 30 5.87 7.96 3.70
CA GLY A 30 4.79 8.93 3.61
C GLY A 30 5.00 10.29 4.25
N ALA A 31 6.20 10.57 4.74
CA ALA A 31 6.51 11.87 5.30
C ALA A 31 6.24 12.93 4.23
N ILE A 32 5.29 13.81 4.49
CA ILE A 32 5.18 15.05 3.73
C ILE A 32 6.55 15.70 3.88
N CYS A 33 7.22 15.98 2.75
CA CYS A 33 8.46 16.76 2.76
C CYS A 33 8.09 18.17 3.21
N THR A 34 7.94 18.36 4.52
CA THR A 34 7.74 19.66 5.10
C THR A 34 9.07 20.38 5.07
N LYS A 35 9.00 21.65 4.72
CA LYS A 35 10.09 22.58 4.71
C LYS A 35 10.96 22.41 5.96
N HIS A 36 12.20 22.00 5.78
CA HIS A 36 13.17 22.15 6.84
C HIS A 36 13.24 23.65 7.17
N GLU A 37 12.84 24.03 8.36
CA GLU A 37 13.13 25.37 8.85
C GLU A 37 14.66 25.53 8.83
N ALA A 38 15.11 26.48 8.02
CA ALA A 38 16.49 26.89 8.03
C ALA A 38 16.86 27.36 9.45
N GLY A 39 17.80 26.66 10.10
CA GLY A 39 18.25 27.02 11.43
C GLY A 39 18.48 25.87 12.41
N HIS A 40 18.32 24.62 12.01
CA HIS A 40 18.67 23.49 12.89
C HIS A 40 20.18 23.23 12.86
N GLU A 41 20.86 23.66 13.89
CA GLU A 41 22.31 23.46 14.11
C GLU A 41 22.71 21.98 14.21
N ASP A 42 21.78 21.05 14.46
CA ASP A 42 22.03 19.63 14.63
C ASP A 42 21.45 18.79 13.48
N VAL A 43 22.23 18.62 12.42
CA VAL A 43 21.90 17.72 11.30
C VAL A 43 21.99 16.25 11.69
N LYS A 44 22.76 15.93 12.74
CA LYS A 44 22.91 14.59 13.30
C LYS A 44 21.90 14.39 14.42
N GLY A 45 21.25 13.24 14.46
CA GLY A 45 20.28 12.94 15.52
C GLY A 45 19.38 11.79 15.16
N TRP A 46 18.48 11.49 16.06
CA TRP A 46 17.45 10.48 15.88
C TRP A 46 16.09 11.12 15.61
N GLN A 47 15.26 10.43 14.87
CA GLN A 47 13.87 10.78 14.67
C GLN A 47 13.03 9.51 14.78
N LEU A 48 12.00 9.55 15.61
CA LEU A 48 10.99 8.52 15.71
C LEU A 48 9.71 9.02 15.03
N ASN A 49 9.28 8.34 13.99
CA ASN A 49 8.00 8.58 13.35
C ASN A 49 7.03 7.48 13.79
N THR A 50 5.92 7.89 14.39
CA THR A 50 4.81 6.99 14.69
C THR A 50 3.64 7.40 13.82
N SER A 51 3.18 6.50 12.96
CA SER A 51 2.06 6.77 12.07
C SER A 51 0.99 5.70 12.19
N TYR A 52 -0.25 6.13 12.16
CA TYR A 52 -1.43 5.29 12.12
C TYR A 52 -2.04 5.33 10.74
N ARG A 53 -2.45 4.17 10.25
CA ARG A 53 -3.21 4.01 9.00
C ARG A 53 -4.48 3.23 9.28
N TYR A 54 -5.58 3.73 8.71
CA TYR A 54 -6.87 3.06 8.71
C TYR A 54 -7.50 3.10 7.34
N PHE A 55 -8.11 2.00 6.92
CA PHE A 55 -9.09 1.98 5.85
C PHE A 55 -10.09 0.83 6.03
N ARG A 56 -11.26 1.00 5.42
CA ARG A 56 -12.31 0.00 5.30
C ARG A 56 -12.57 -0.24 3.82
N SER A 57 -12.30 -1.46 3.33
CA SER A 57 -12.63 -1.85 1.96
C SER A 57 -13.88 -2.72 1.96
N TYR A 58 -14.88 -2.37 1.14
CA TYR A 58 -16.16 -3.06 1.10
C TYR A 58 -16.87 -2.97 -0.26
N LYS A 59 -16.52 -2.01 -1.09
CA LYS A 59 -17.05 -1.83 -2.45
C LYS A 59 -16.32 -2.75 -3.41
N HIS A 60 -17.04 -3.66 -4.03
CA HIS A 60 -16.48 -4.63 -4.95
C HIS A 60 -16.42 -4.10 -6.37
N PHE A 61 -15.31 -4.36 -7.06
CA PHE A 61 -15.09 -3.95 -8.44
C PHE A 61 -14.63 -5.12 -9.30
N VAL A 62 -15.16 -5.19 -10.51
CA VAL A 62 -14.68 -5.98 -11.65
C VAL A 62 -14.27 -5.00 -12.75
N GLY A 63 -12.97 -4.91 -13.04
CA GLY A 63 -12.49 -3.77 -13.82
C GLY A 63 -12.75 -2.47 -13.05
N LYS A 64 -13.33 -1.50 -13.74
CA LYS A 64 -13.77 -0.20 -13.17
C LYS A 64 -15.21 -0.20 -12.71
N GLU A 65 -15.95 -1.29 -12.92
CA GLU A 65 -17.37 -1.39 -12.63
C GLU A 65 -17.60 -1.83 -11.18
N GLU A 66 -18.32 -1.02 -10.41
CA GLU A 66 -18.73 -1.33 -9.05
C GLU A 66 -19.85 -2.38 -9.09
N GLN A 67 -19.70 -3.42 -8.26
CA GLN A 67 -20.68 -4.50 -8.09
C GLN A 67 -21.64 -4.12 -6.96
N GLU A 68 -22.51 -3.13 -7.21
CA GLU A 68 -23.43 -2.57 -6.20
C GLU A 68 -24.37 -3.64 -5.62
N GLU A 69 -24.72 -4.68 -6.41
CA GLU A 69 -25.56 -5.78 -5.96
C GLU A 69 -24.94 -6.55 -4.78
N ARG A 70 -23.60 -6.53 -4.64
CA ARG A 70 -22.92 -7.16 -3.50
C ARG A 70 -23.24 -6.45 -2.18
N GLU A 71 -23.33 -5.12 -2.20
CA GLU A 71 -23.69 -4.31 -1.05
C GLU A 71 -25.19 -4.37 -0.79
N ASN A 72 -26.02 -4.22 -1.82
CA ASN A 72 -27.47 -4.29 -1.73
C ASN A 72 -27.98 -5.63 -1.18
N ASN A 73 -27.33 -6.73 -1.54
CA ASN A 73 -27.66 -8.07 -1.09
C ASN A 73 -26.89 -8.49 0.18
N ASN A 74 -26.12 -7.60 0.80
CA ASN A 74 -25.25 -7.88 1.95
C ASN A 74 -24.30 -9.08 1.72
N THR A 75 -23.81 -9.27 0.48
CA THR A 75 -22.88 -10.35 0.11
C THR A 75 -21.43 -9.87 -0.04
N GLN A 76 -21.18 -8.58 0.16
CA GLN A 76 -19.84 -7.99 0.07
C GLN A 76 -18.92 -8.53 1.15
N VAL A 77 -17.64 -8.60 0.82
CA VAL A 77 -16.57 -8.77 1.80
C VAL A 77 -16.22 -7.39 2.36
N ILE A 78 -16.08 -7.31 3.68
CA ILE A 78 -15.68 -6.08 4.36
C ILE A 78 -14.37 -6.33 5.09
N ASN A 79 -13.34 -5.53 4.80
CA ASN A 79 -12.09 -5.55 5.54
C ASN A 79 -11.91 -4.24 6.31
N TRP A 80 -11.52 -4.33 7.57
CA TRP A 80 -11.05 -3.22 8.39
C TRP A 80 -9.56 -3.45 8.65
N GLN A 81 -8.74 -2.50 8.26
CA GLN A 81 -7.31 -2.59 8.46
C GLN A 81 -6.81 -1.40 9.26
N HIS A 82 -6.12 -1.71 10.33
CA HIS A 82 -5.42 -0.76 11.20
C HIS A 82 -3.94 -1.11 11.19
N ALA A 83 -3.09 -0.12 11.02
CA ALA A 83 -1.66 -0.29 11.14
C ALA A 83 -1.05 0.87 11.94
N ILE A 84 -0.19 0.55 12.88
CA ILE A 84 0.70 1.51 13.53
C ILE A 84 2.11 1.19 13.04
N ASN A 85 2.77 2.16 12.39
CA ASN A 85 4.15 2.01 11.95
C ASN A 85 5.06 2.84 12.86
N PHE A 86 6.10 2.22 13.37
CA PHE A 86 7.18 2.87 14.10
C PHE A 86 8.40 2.91 13.18
N THR A 87 8.82 4.10 12.77
CA THR A 87 9.99 4.28 11.93
C THR A 87 11.05 5.05 12.71
N LEU A 88 12.11 4.35 13.10
CA LEU A 88 13.28 4.97 13.74
C LEU A 88 14.28 5.35 12.66
N VAL A 89 14.60 6.63 12.60
CA VAL A 89 15.53 7.21 11.62
C VAL A 89 16.77 7.73 12.36
N ARG A 90 17.97 7.37 11.86
CA ARG A 90 19.23 7.96 12.28
C ARG A 90 19.78 8.83 11.16
N ASN A 91 19.86 10.13 11.39
CA ASN A 91 20.56 11.05 10.50
C ASN A 91 22.08 10.97 10.79
N LEU A 92 22.84 10.43 9.85
CA LEU A 92 24.28 10.26 9.95
C LEU A 92 25.02 11.58 9.68
N ASN A 93 24.50 12.35 8.73
CA ASN A 93 24.94 13.70 8.37
C ASN A 93 23.81 14.44 7.63
N SER A 94 24.09 15.61 7.04
CA SER A 94 23.11 16.41 6.30
C SER A 94 22.48 15.68 5.11
N ARG A 95 23.14 14.68 4.54
CA ARG A 95 22.66 13.98 3.33
C ARG A 95 22.23 12.55 3.59
N TRP A 96 22.91 11.83 4.49
CA TRP A 96 22.68 10.40 4.72
C TRP A 96 21.83 10.15 5.94
N SER A 97 20.82 9.31 5.80
CA SER A 97 20.07 8.73 6.90
C SER A 97 19.79 7.25 6.67
N ILE A 98 19.63 6.53 7.76
CA ILE A 98 19.20 5.14 7.77
C ILE A 98 17.93 5.03 8.61
N ALA A 99 17.06 4.09 8.27
CA ALA A 99 15.79 3.91 8.94
C ALA A 99 15.45 2.43 9.13
N VAL A 100 14.74 2.16 10.22
CA VAL A 100 14.08 0.87 10.48
C VAL A 100 12.59 1.15 10.65
N ASP A 101 11.75 0.45 9.89
CA ASP A 101 10.30 0.55 9.96
C ASP A 101 9.70 -0.76 10.47
N VAL A 102 8.92 -0.68 11.55
CA VAL A 102 8.28 -1.82 12.22
C VAL A 102 6.78 -1.58 12.26
N PRO A 103 5.98 -2.27 11.43
CA PRO A 103 4.53 -2.16 11.45
C PRO A 103 3.90 -3.12 12.45
N ILE A 104 2.90 -2.64 13.19
CA ILE A 104 1.96 -3.45 13.98
C ILE A 104 0.60 -3.37 13.29
N LEU A 105 0.03 -4.53 12.99
CA LEU A 105 -1.19 -4.68 12.21
C LEU A 105 -2.30 -5.27 13.06
N SER A 106 -3.52 -4.76 12.85
CA SER A 106 -4.75 -5.32 13.38
C SER A 106 -5.78 -5.31 12.26
N ASN A 107 -6.09 -6.47 11.73
CA ASN A 107 -6.95 -6.61 10.56
C ASN A 107 -8.16 -7.47 10.91
N ARG A 108 -9.31 -7.15 10.32
CA ARG A 108 -10.53 -7.93 10.41
C ARG A 108 -11.16 -8.04 9.03
N ARG A 109 -11.71 -9.19 8.72
CA ARG A 109 -12.40 -9.47 7.46
C ARG A 109 -13.74 -10.14 7.77
N SER A 110 -14.81 -9.53 7.31
CA SER A 110 -16.15 -10.08 7.41
C SER A 110 -16.61 -10.55 6.02
N SER A 111 -17.10 -11.77 5.94
CA SER A 111 -17.67 -12.37 4.74
C SER A 111 -18.81 -13.31 5.10
N LEU A 112 -19.62 -13.71 4.13
CA LEU A 112 -20.52 -14.86 4.26
C LEU A 112 -19.67 -16.14 4.31
N TYR A 113 -20.32 -17.32 4.32
CA TYR A 113 -19.60 -18.58 4.33
C TYR A 113 -18.54 -18.63 3.25
N GLU A 114 -17.30 -18.75 3.67
CA GLU A 114 -16.14 -18.79 2.76
C GLU A 114 -16.23 -20.05 1.88
N HIS A 115 -16.13 -19.84 0.56
CA HIS A 115 -16.31 -20.87 -0.45
C HIS A 115 -17.69 -21.57 -0.49
N GLY A 116 -18.67 -21.00 0.22
CA GLY A 116 -20.05 -21.47 0.19
C GLY A 116 -20.93 -20.79 -0.87
N GLY A 117 -20.36 -20.07 -1.81
CA GLY A 117 -21.07 -19.39 -2.89
C GLY A 117 -21.90 -18.17 -2.46
N ASN A 118 -21.55 -17.54 -1.35
CA ASN A 118 -22.29 -16.44 -0.73
C ASN A 118 -23.75 -16.81 -0.38
N SER A 119 -24.03 -18.09 -0.21
CA SER A 119 -25.32 -18.58 0.26
C SER A 119 -25.40 -18.54 1.79
N GLY A 120 -26.56 -18.27 2.37
CA GLY A 120 -26.78 -18.48 3.80
C GLY A 120 -27.49 -17.38 4.59
N GLY A 121 -27.85 -16.24 4.00
CA GLY A 121 -28.61 -15.19 4.68
C GLY A 121 -27.84 -14.43 5.79
N GLU A 122 -28.52 -13.71 6.65
CA GLU A 122 -27.92 -12.82 7.66
C GLU A 122 -27.01 -13.55 8.66
N ASN A 123 -27.34 -14.78 9.06
CA ASN A 123 -26.57 -15.56 10.02
C ASN A 123 -25.28 -16.15 9.45
N ALA A 124 -25.09 -16.12 8.14
CA ALA A 124 -23.90 -16.64 7.49
C ALA A 124 -22.67 -15.71 7.57
N ARG A 125 -22.85 -14.48 8.02
CA ARG A 125 -21.76 -13.50 8.10
C ARG A 125 -20.90 -13.72 9.33
N HIS A 126 -19.64 -14.07 9.08
CA HIS A 126 -18.64 -14.29 10.11
C HIS A 126 -17.42 -13.40 9.89
N THR A 127 -16.58 -13.30 10.91
CA THR A 127 -15.37 -12.48 10.89
C THR A 127 -14.15 -13.34 11.15
N THR A 128 -13.12 -13.17 10.34
CA THR A 128 -11.75 -13.63 10.59
C THR A 128 -10.86 -12.43 10.90
N ALA A 129 -9.81 -12.65 11.70
CA ALA A 129 -8.94 -11.58 12.15
C ALA A 129 -7.46 -11.98 12.10
N SER A 130 -6.58 -10.99 12.09
CA SER A 130 -5.16 -11.16 12.34
C SER A 130 -4.60 -9.99 13.14
N PHE A 131 -3.62 -10.26 14.01
CA PHE A 131 -2.95 -9.25 14.82
C PHE A 131 -1.49 -9.62 15.03
N GLY A 132 -0.59 -8.66 14.86
CA GLY A 132 0.83 -8.87 15.11
C GLY A 132 1.75 -7.90 14.37
N ILE A 133 3.03 -8.21 14.43
CA ILE A 133 4.07 -7.48 13.68
C ILE A 133 3.99 -7.87 12.21
N GLY A 134 4.09 -6.89 11.33
CA GLY A 134 4.20 -7.11 9.89
C GLY A 134 5.64 -7.22 9.40
N ASP A 135 5.83 -7.05 8.09
CA ASP A 135 7.16 -7.11 7.49
C ASP A 135 7.99 -5.88 7.86
N VAL A 136 9.12 -6.11 8.53
CA VAL A 136 10.08 -5.08 8.93
C VAL A 136 10.89 -4.64 7.71
N ARG A 137 11.16 -3.33 7.63
CA ARG A 137 11.96 -2.75 6.54
C ARG A 137 13.14 -1.96 7.08
N PHE A 138 14.29 -2.12 6.42
CA PHE A 138 15.50 -1.34 6.61
C PHE A 138 15.72 -0.49 5.37
N SER A 139 16.04 0.79 5.53
CA SER A 139 16.21 1.70 4.40
C SER A 139 17.38 2.65 4.64
N GLY A 140 18.07 3.00 3.56
CA GLY A 140 19.06 4.06 3.52
C GLY A 140 18.59 5.17 2.58
N TYR A 141 18.78 6.42 2.97
CA TYR A 141 18.35 7.58 2.19
C TYR A 141 19.49 8.53 1.94
N TYR A 142 19.48 9.16 0.78
CA TYR A 142 20.47 10.14 0.38
C TYR A 142 19.84 11.35 -0.30
N TRP A 143 20.12 12.55 0.20
CA TRP A 143 19.76 13.80 -0.44
C TRP A 143 20.77 14.15 -1.56
N LEU A 144 20.29 14.34 -2.79
CA LEU A 144 21.16 14.67 -3.95
C LEU A 144 21.83 16.01 -3.77
N ILE A 145 21.15 16.98 -3.18
CA ILE A 145 21.72 18.27 -2.81
C ILE A 145 21.78 18.32 -1.28
N ASP A 146 22.81 18.94 -0.73
CA ASP A 146 22.89 19.13 0.70
C ASP A 146 21.72 20.01 1.19
N PRO A 147 20.81 19.50 2.04
CA PRO A 147 19.67 20.25 2.55
C PRO A 147 20.05 21.56 3.22
N MET A 148 21.25 21.65 3.80
CA MET A 148 21.77 22.88 4.40
C MET A 148 22.10 23.97 3.37
N LYS A 149 22.26 23.60 2.09
CA LYS A 149 22.60 24.48 0.97
C LYS A 149 21.46 24.71 0.00
N SER A 150 20.39 23.92 0.07
CA SER A 150 19.26 23.98 -0.86
C SER A 150 17.94 24.19 -0.15
N PHE A 151 17.52 25.43 -0.02
CA PHE A 151 16.22 25.80 0.58
C PHE A 151 15.08 25.77 -0.46
N LYS A 152 15.39 25.79 -1.74
CA LYS A 152 14.41 25.96 -2.81
C LYS A 152 13.83 24.62 -3.27
N GLY A 153 14.63 23.60 -3.32
CA GLY A 153 14.16 22.27 -3.72
C GLY A 153 15.25 21.23 -3.57
N ASN A 154 14.84 19.97 -3.40
CA ASN A 154 15.76 18.85 -3.28
C ASN A 154 15.09 17.53 -3.70
N ILE A 155 15.91 16.53 -3.95
CA ILE A 155 15.50 15.17 -4.25
C ILE A 155 16.23 14.25 -3.28
N GLN A 156 15.48 13.40 -2.60
CA GLN A 156 15.98 12.31 -1.77
C GLN A 156 15.74 11.00 -2.51
N VAL A 157 16.74 10.15 -2.59
CA VAL A 157 16.62 8.77 -3.04
C VAL A 157 16.77 7.83 -1.87
N GLY A 158 16.00 6.76 -1.87
CA GLY A 158 16.01 5.73 -0.82
C GLY A 158 16.10 4.35 -1.44
N LEU A 159 16.88 3.48 -0.81
CA LEU A 159 16.93 2.05 -1.10
C LEU A 159 16.72 1.29 0.21
N GLY A 160 15.99 0.19 0.14
CA GLY A 160 15.68 -0.59 1.34
C GLY A 160 15.50 -2.07 1.08
N LEU A 161 15.45 -2.80 2.18
CA LEU A 161 15.22 -4.23 2.25
C LEU A 161 14.01 -4.49 3.16
N LYS A 162 12.97 -5.11 2.63
CA LYS A 162 11.83 -5.65 3.38
C LYS A 162 12.13 -7.10 3.74
N LEU A 163 12.03 -7.45 5.02
CA LEU A 163 12.16 -8.83 5.49
C LEU A 163 10.77 -9.46 5.66
N ALA A 164 10.66 -10.73 5.37
CA ALA A 164 9.44 -11.53 5.58
C ALA A 164 9.28 -11.90 7.07
N THR A 165 9.13 -10.90 7.94
CA THR A 165 9.01 -11.07 9.40
C THR A 165 7.56 -11.15 9.87
N GLY A 166 6.62 -10.66 9.07
CA GLY A 166 5.19 -10.79 9.34
C GLY A 166 4.72 -12.24 9.17
N ASP A 167 3.85 -12.69 10.06
CA ASP A 167 3.28 -14.04 9.95
C ASP A 167 2.32 -14.11 8.75
N TYR A 168 2.85 -14.47 7.59
CA TYR A 168 2.08 -14.68 6.37
C TYR A 168 1.30 -16.01 6.36
N ARG A 169 1.47 -16.86 7.40
CA ARG A 169 0.74 -18.11 7.61
C ARG A 169 -0.27 -18.01 8.73
N TYR A 170 -0.56 -16.80 9.21
CA TYR A 170 -1.51 -16.55 10.29
C TYR A 170 -2.83 -17.28 10.03
N GLN A 171 -3.37 -17.95 11.03
CA GLN A 171 -4.55 -18.79 10.92
C GLN A 171 -5.70 -18.28 11.77
N ASP A 172 -6.92 -18.47 11.28
CA ASP A 172 -8.14 -18.22 12.02
C ASP A 172 -9.22 -19.21 11.54
N PHE A 173 -10.35 -19.26 12.25
CA PHE A 173 -11.45 -20.15 11.92
C PHE A 173 -12.34 -19.57 10.81
N PHE A 174 -12.51 -20.35 9.75
CA PHE A 174 -13.43 -20.06 8.65
C PHE A 174 -14.73 -20.83 8.82
N HIS A 175 -15.84 -20.14 8.73
CA HIS A 175 -17.15 -20.76 8.76
C HIS A 175 -17.58 -21.14 7.34
N LYS A 176 -17.88 -22.43 7.15
CA LYS A 176 -18.43 -22.98 5.89
C LYS A 176 -19.93 -23.23 5.96
N SER A 177 -20.46 -23.35 7.17
CA SER A 177 -21.86 -23.43 7.52
C SER A 177 -22.02 -23.06 8.99
N ASP A 178 -23.24 -23.07 9.53
CA ASP A 178 -23.52 -22.83 10.96
C ASP A 178 -22.78 -23.80 11.88
N SER A 179 -22.58 -25.04 11.43
CA SER A 179 -21.99 -26.12 12.23
C SER A 179 -20.56 -26.46 11.88
N VAL A 180 -20.06 -25.99 10.71
CA VAL A 180 -18.72 -26.35 10.20
C VAL A 180 -17.83 -25.15 10.13
N LYS A 181 -16.77 -25.16 10.94
CA LYS A 181 -15.66 -24.21 10.87
C LYS A 181 -14.34 -24.93 10.70
N ILE A 182 -13.43 -24.38 9.94
CA ILE A 182 -12.11 -24.93 9.63
C ILE A 182 -11.04 -23.93 10.03
N LEU A 183 -10.03 -24.39 10.76
CA LEU A 183 -8.83 -23.62 11.03
C LEU A 183 -7.97 -23.60 9.76
N GLY A 184 -7.60 -22.42 9.29
CA GLY A 184 -6.75 -22.27 8.09
C GLY A 184 -6.15 -20.89 7.95
N PRO A 185 -5.26 -20.70 6.97
CA PRO A 185 -4.60 -19.40 6.75
C PRO A 185 -5.65 -18.33 6.43
N VAL A 186 -5.49 -17.15 7.02
CA VAL A 186 -6.37 -16.01 6.73
C VAL A 186 -6.22 -15.56 5.28
N ASP A 187 -7.20 -14.81 4.80
CA ASP A 187 -7.19 -14.24 3.44
C ASP A 187 -5.94 -13.37 3.21
N GLN A 188 -5.42 -13.37 1.98
CA GLN A 188 -4.26 -12.56 1.57
C GLN A 188 -4.41 -11.09 1.98
N SER A 189 -5.65 -10.53 1.96
CA SER A 189 -5.92 -9.14 2.31
C SER A 189 -5.66 -8.78 3.77
N ILE A 190 -5.65 -9.77 4.66
CA ILE A 190 -5.45 -9.57 6.11
C ILE A 190 -4.24 -10.33 6.66
N GLN A 191 -3.38 -10.89 5.82
CA GLN A 191 -2.09 -11.45 6.27
C GLN A 191 -1.20 -10.37 6.89
N LEU A 192 -0.38 -10.74 7.87
CA LEU A 192 0.54 -9.82 8.55
C LEU A 192 1.79 -9.51 7.71
N GLY A 193 2.15 -10.39 6.80
CA GLY A 193 3.21 -10.23 5.81
C GLY A 193 2.84 -10.93 4.51
N ASP A 194 3.61 -10.72 3.46
CA ASP A 194 3.44 -11.42 2.18
C ASP A 194 4.30 -12.67 2.04
N GLY A 195 5.27 -12.88 2.95
CA GLY A 195 6.19 -14.01 2.96
C GLY A 195 7.37 -13.85 2.01
N GLY A 196 7.56 -12.70 1.38
CA GLY A 196 8.69 -12.39 0.50
C GLY A 196 9.68 -11.44 1.14
N THR A 197 10.97 -11.69 0.92
CA THR A 197 12.01 -10.68 1.12
C THR A 197 12.07 -9.83 -0.13
N GLY A 198 11.87 -8.52 0.00
CA GLY A 198 11.77 -7.60 -1.12
C GLY A 198 12.73 -6.42 -1.01
N PHE A 199 12.98 -5.78 -2.14
CA PHE A 199 13.79 -4.56 -2.23
C PHE A 199 12.87 -3.36 -2.44
N THR A 200 13.16 -2.24 -1.77
CA THR A 200 12.39 -1.00 -1.96
C THR A 200 13.25 0.09 -2.59
N GLY A 201 12.65 0.82 -3.53
CA GLY A 201 13.19 2.07 -4.07
C GLY A 201 12.24 3.21 -3.75
N GLU A 202 12.77 4.33 -3.29
CA GLU A 202 11.99 5.54 -2.99
C GLU A 202 12.64 6.77 -3.62
N VAL A 203 11.79 7.68 -4.09
CA VAL A 203 12.20 9.02 -4.51
C VAL A 203 11.25 10.02 -3.85
N ASN A 204 11.81 10.95 -3.09
CA ASN A 204 11.08 12.05 -2.49
C ASN A 204 11.62 13.36 -3.07
N ALA A 205 10.75 14.23 -3.54
CA ALA A 205 11.15 15.52 -4.13
C ALA A 205 10.24 16.64 -3.62
N TYR A 206 10.80 17.81 -3.50
CA TYR A 206 10.04 19.03 -3.26
C TYR A 206 10.67 20.22 -3.99
N TYR A 207 9.83 21.21 -4.29
CA TYR A 207 10.28 22.50 -4.82
C TYR A 207 9.41 23.63 -4.29
N ASN A 208 10.03 24.61 -3.64
CA ASN A 208 9.37 25.79 -3.07
C ASN A 208 9.50 26.98 -4.04
N PHE A 209 8.40 27.40 -4.62
CA PHE A 209 8.35 28.61 -5.47
C PHE A 209 8.56 29.87 -4.63
N SER A 210 8.04 29.83 -3.41
CA SER A 210 8.14 30.92 -2.43
C SER A 210 8.25 30.34 -1.01
N ARG A 211 8.24 31.21 -0.01
CA ARG A 211 8.14 30.80 1.40
C ARG A 211 6.79 30.17 1.76
N VAL A 212 5.76 30.44 0.97
CA VAL A 212 4.39 30.02 1.20
C VAL A 212 4.01 28.84 0.32
N PHE A 213 4.36 28.88 -0.96
CA PHE A 213 3.92 27.89 -1.96
C PHE A 213 5.04 26.95 -2.37
N GLY A 214 4.72 25.66 -2.43
CA GLY A 214 5.59 24.62 -2.93
C GLY A 214 4.83 23.49 -3.59
N VAL A 215 5.60 22.58 -4.19
CA VAL A 215 5.12 21.31 -4.74
C VAL A 215 5.96 20.17 -4.18
N TYR A 216 5.36 19.00 -4.13
CA TYR A 216 6.04 17.78 -3.69
C TYR A 216 5.71 16.62 -4.62
N GLY A 217 6.59 15.63 -4.61
CA GLY A 217 6.37 14.35 -5.26
C GLY A 217 7.03 13.23 -4.47
N ASN A 218 6.42 12.07 -4.48
CA ASN A 218 6.96 10.87 -3.87
C ASN A 218 6.64 9.69 -4.78
N PHE A 219 7.63 8.84 -5.00
CA PHE A 219 7.50 7.56 -5.66
C PHE A 219 8.09 6.46 -4.77
N PHE A 220 7.40 5.35 -4.68
CA PHE A 220 7.81 4.17 -3.94
C PHE A 220 7.59 2.94 -4.82
N TYR A 221 8.56 2.02 -4.84
CA TYR A 221 8.44 0.71 -5.46
C TYR A 221 8.95 -0.36 -4.49
N LEU A 222 8.17 -1.41 -4.29
CA LEU A 222 8.56 -2.64 -3.62
C LEU A 222 8.66 -3.75 -4.67
N LEU A 223 9.85 -4.26 -4.88
CA LEU A 223 10.15 -5.38 -5.76
C LEU A 223 10.26 -6.65 -4.91
N ASN A 224 9.46 -7.67 -5.23
CA ASN A 224 9.46 -8.96 -4.56
C ASN A 224 9.95 -10.06 -5.51
N PRO A 225 11.18 -10.58 -5.37
CA PRO A 225 11.70 -11.65 -6.24
C PRO A 225 11.01 -13.01 -6.06
N ARG A 226 10.24 -13.19 -4.97
CA ARG A 226 9.53 -14.43 -4.68
C ARG A 226 8.15 -14.41 -5.34
N GLU A 227 7.86 -15.40 -6.19
CA GLU A 227 6.59 -15.51 -6.90
C GLU A 227 5.40 -15.83 -5.98
N GLN A 228 5.56 -16.85 -5.12
CA GLN A 228 4.50 -17.39 -4.26
C GLN A 228 5.03 -17.69 -2.86
N ASN A 229 4.18 -17.48 -1.83
CA ASN A 229 4.60 -17.69 -0.44
C ASN A 229 4.34 -19.12 0.10
N GLY A 230 3.75 -20.01 -0.70
CA GLY A 230 3.46 -21.37 -0.31
C GLY A 230 2.17 -21.53 0.53
N VAL A 231 1.42 -20.47 0.76
CA VAL A 231 0.16 -20.52 1.52
C VAL A 231 -1.01 -20.83 0.59
N SER A 232 -1.77 -21.87 0.93
CA SER A 232 -2.93 -22.29 0.12
C SER A 232 -4.08 -21.27 0.22
N THR A 233 -4.69 -21.00 -0.93
CA THR A 233 -5.93 -20.18 -1.01
C THR A 233 -7.16 -20.96 -0.58
N ALA A 234 -7.08 -22.28 -0.46
CA ALA A 234 -8.20 -23.16 -0.07
C ALA A 234 -8.45 -23.21 1.44
N ARG A 235 -7.66 -22.47 2.25
CA ARG A 235 -7.92 -22.21 3.67
C ARG A 235 -8.20 -23.46 4.49
N GLY A 236 -7.26 -24.39 4.50
CA GLY A 236 -7.37 -25.66 5.22
C GLY A 236 -8.15 -26.75 4.50
N ALA A 237 -8.71 -26.48 3.32
CA ALA A 237 -9.27 -27.49 2.44
C ALA A 237 -8.30 -27.84 1.29
N ASN A 238 -8.65 -28.84 0.48
CA ASN A 238 -7.93 -29.12 -0.76
C ASN A 238 -8.17 -28.04 -1.82
N ALA A 239 -7.14 -27.71 -2.59
CA ALA A 239 -7.29 -26.80 -3.69
C ALA A 239 -8.24 -27.38 -4.77
N SER A 240 -9.08 -26.51 -5.35
CA SER A 240 -9.94 -26.94 -6.46
C SER A 240 -9.13 -27.22 -7.72
N ALA A 241 -9.64 -28.10 -8.60
CA ALA A 241 -9.02 -28.40 -9.88
C ALA A 241 -8.82 -27.13 -10.73
N THR A 242 -9.76 -26.19 -10.67
CA THR A 242 -9.68 -24.89 -11.34
C THR A 242 -8.54 -24.03 -10.78
N ALA A 243 -8.38 -23.97 -9.46
CA ALA A 243 -7.30 -23.22 -8.83
C ALA A 243 -5.92 -23.80 -9.16
N LEU A 244 -5.81 -25.12 -9.24
CA LEU A 244 -4.58 -25.81 -9.69
C LEU A 244 -4.30 -25.53 -11.17
N LYS A 245 -5.31 -25.66 -12.04
CA LYS A 245 -5.18 -25.46 -13.49
C LYS A 245 -4.68 -24.07 -13.85
N TYR A 246 -5.21 -23.01 -13.18
CA TYR A 246 -4.86 -21.62 -13.47
C TYR A 246 -3.85 -21.01 -12.50
N ASN A 247 -3.10 -21.87 -11.80
CA ASN A 247 -2.02 -21.45 -10.88
C ASN A 247 -2.46 -20.43 -9.82
N THR A 248 -3.66 -20.59 -9.26
CA THR A 248 -4.23 -19.71 -8.22
C THR A 248 -4.44 -20.41 -6.87
N SER A 249 -3.92 -21.63 -6.73
CA SER A 249 -4.03 -22.43 -5.50
C SER A 249 -3.15 -21.95 -4.36
N THR A 250 -2.13 -21.15 -4.66
CA THR A 250 -1.17 -20.60 -3.71
C THR A 250 -1.17 -19.07 -3.80
N MET A 251 -0.98 -18.38 -2.68
CA MET A 251 -0.92 -16.92 -2.66
C MET A 251 0.38 -16.39 -3.26
N SER A 252 0.28 -15.42 -4.13
CA SER A 252 1.43 -14.72 -4.73
C SER A 252 2.06 -13.73 -3.76
N VAL A 253 3.29 -13.32 -4.05
CA VAL A 253 4.04 -12.25 -3.36
C VAL A 253 4.27 -11.10 -4.36
N PRO A 254 3.26 -10.27 -4.63
CA PRO A 254 3.32 -9.31 -5.72
C PRO A 254 4.20 -8.10 -5.41
N ASP A 255 4.73 -7.50 -6.45
CA ASP A 255 5.28 -6.15 -6.40
C ASP A 255 4.22 -5.13 -5.96
N GLN A 256 4.66 -3.97 -5.49
CA GLN A 256 3.77 -2.87 -5.10
C GLN A 256 4.43 -1.54 -5.45
N TYR A 257 3.67 -0.58 -5.97
CA TYR A 257 4.19 0.77 -6.15
C TYR A 257 3.16 1.86 -5.86
N MET A 258 3.66 3.04 -5.54
CA MET A 258 2.86 4.20 -5.24
C MET A 258 3.54 5.43 -5.79
N ALA A 259 2.75 6.31 -6.39
CA ALA A 259 3.17 7.65 -6.76
C ALA A 259 2.20 8.66 -6.16
N ARG A 260 2.72 9.76 -5.66
CA ARG A 260 1.90 10.89 -5.25
C ARG A 260 2.60 12.20 -5.55
N GLY A 261 1.82 13.22 -5.79
CA GLY A 261 2.33 14.56 -6.01
C GLY A 261 1.26 15.60 -5.81
N GLY A 262 1.67 16.77 -5.40
CA GLY A 262 0.73 17.82 -5.08
C GLY A 262 1.39 19.15 -4.78
N MET A 263 0.55 20.07 -4.32
CA MET A 263 0.93 21.42 -3.91
C MET A 263 0.80 21.54 -2.40
N ASN A 264 1.59 22.42 -1.83
CA ASN A 264 1.50 22.77 -0.42
C ASN A 264 1.49 24.30 -0.22
N VAL A 265 0.80 24.69 0.82
CA VAL A 265 0.75 26.08 1.31
C VAL A 265 1.20 26.09 2.76
N THR A 266 2.25 26.82 3.06
CA THR A 266 2.80 26.92 4.41
C THR A 266 2.54 28.31 5.00
N TYR A 267 1.90 28.33 6.14
CA TYR A 267 1.73 29.54 6.95
C TYR A 267 2.30 29.27 8.34
N GLU A 268 3.37 29.96 8.69
CA GLU A 268 4.14 29.75 9.92
C GLU A 268 4.48 28.26 10.14
N ARG A 269 3.83 27.62 11.13
CA ARG A 269 4.04 26.21 11.51
C ARG A 269 3.10 25.24 10.83
N LEU A 270 2.06 25.75 10.17
CA LEU A 270 1.04 24.94 9.52
C LEU A 270 1.34 24.82 8.02
N THR A 271 1.35 23.61 7.51
CA THR A 271 1.40 23.33 6.08
C THR A 271 0.13 22.58 5.71
N LEU A 272 -0.62 23.12 4.76
CA LEU A 272 -1.74 22.43 4.11
C LEU A 272 -1.28 21.89 2.77
N SER A 273 -1.75 20.72 2.39
CA SER A 273 -1.41 20.09 1.12
C SER A 273 -2.65 19.54 0.43
N ALA A 274 -2.60 19.51 -0.89
CA ALA A 274 -3.54 18.80 -1.73
C ALA A 274 -2.81 18.23 -2.94
N GLY A 275 -3.12 16.98 -3.30
CA GLY A 275 -2.46 16.31 -4.40
C GLY A 275 -3.24 15.09 -4.89
N ALA A 276 -2.64 14.38 -5.81
CA ALA A 276 -3.09 13.08 -6.28
C ALA A 276 -2.20 11.97 -5.71
N ARG A 277 -2.80 10.83 -5.42
CA ARG A 277 -2.14 9.61 -4.99
C ARG A 277 -2.61 8.45 -5.86
N PHE A 278 -1.66 7.73 -6.40
CA PHE A 278 -1.87 6.51 -7.16
C PHE A 278 -1.20 5.35 -6.44
N GLU A 279 -1.94 4.30 -6.14
CA GLU A 279 -1.47 3.11 -5.44
C GLU A 279 -1.70 1.87 -6.30
N CYS A 280 -0.73 0.96 -6.27
CA CYS A 280 -0.56 -0.02 -7.31
C CYS A 280 0.04 -1.34 -6.83
N VAL A 281 -0.64 -2.50 -7.08
CA VAL A 281 -0.01 -3.83 -7.15
C VAL A 281 -0.29 -4.43 -8.53
N PRO A 282 0.73 -4.67 -9.37
CA PRO A 282 0.59 -5.04 -10.77
C PRO A 282 0.05 -6.48 -10.96
N SER A 283 -0.50 -6.74 -12.14
CA SER A 283 -0.82 -8.11 -12.56
C SER A 283 0.42 -8.94 -12.85
N SER A 284 1.52 -8.27 -13.23
CA SER A 284 2.82 -8.87 -13.54
C SER A 284 3.92 -8.14 -12.79
N ASP A 285 4.85 -8.89 -12.22
CA ASP A 285 5.98 -8.37 -11.46
C ASP A 285 7.16 -8.08 -12.37
N LEU A 286 8.06 -7.18 -11.94
CA LEU A 286 9.31 -6.94 -12.68
C LEU A 286 10.24 -8.15 -12.62
N ILE A 287 10.29 -8.82 -11.46
CA ILE A 287 11.11 -10.00 -11.22
C ILE A 287 10.31 -10.91 -10.28
N GLY A 288 10.44 -12.23 -10.42
CA GLY A 288 9.86 -13.20 -9.48
C GLY A 288 8.81 -14.10 -10.11
N GLY A 289 8.07 -13.61 -11.09
CA GLY A 289 7.03 -14.36 -11.78
C GLY A 289 5.62 -13.91 -11.39
N ASP A 290 4.65 -14.34 -12.20
CA ASP A 290 3.27 -13.87 -12.17
C ASP A 290 2.29 -14.90 -11.63
N GLY A 291 2.77 -16.06 -11.22
CA GLY A 291 1.96 -17.15 -10.68
C GLY A 291 1.44 -16.88 -9.29
N GLY A 292 0.44 -17.66 -8.91
CA GLY A 292 -0.21 -17.53 -7.64
C GLY A 292 -1.41 -16.60 -7.66
N PHE A 293 -2.20 -16.72 -6.62
CA PHE A 293 -3.39 -15.91 -6.43
C PHE A 293 -3.01 -14.49 -6.01
N ARG A 294 -3.48 -13.52 -6.77
CA ARG A 294 -3.42 -12.08 -6.43
C ARG A 294 -4.68 -11.39 -6.91
N ARG A 295 -4.97 -10.25 -6.32
CA ARG A 295 -6.03 -9.33 -6.74
C ARG A 295 -5.39 -8.07 -7.29
N PRO A 296 -4.91 -8.03 -8.55
CA PRO A 296 -4.31 -6.85 -9.14
C PRO A 296 -5.36 -5.75 -9.38
N GLY A 297 -4.97 -4.48 -9.28
CA GLY A 297 -5.87 -3.34 -9.43
C GLY A 297 -5.27 -2.04 -8.90
N TYR A 298 -5.77 -0.85 -9.20
CA TYR A 298 -5.26 0.44 -8.72
C TYR A 298 -6.33 1.32 -8.08
N VAL A 299 -5.86 2.28 -7.31
CA VAL A 299 -6.66 3.38 -6.79
C VAL A 299 -5.99 4.69 -7.14
N LEU A 300 -6.72 5.56 -7.82
CA LEU A 300 -6.37 6.97 -7.97
C LEU A 300 -7.19 7.78 -6.97
N SER A 301 -6.52 8.56 -6.14
CA SER A 301 -7.15 9.35 -5.07
C SER A 301 -6.76 10.81 -5.15
N VAL A 302 -7.64 11.70 -4.70
CA VAL A 302 -7.25 13.04 -4.25
C VAL A 302 -6.81 12.95 -2.79
N GLU A 303 -5.69 13.57 -2.45
CA GLU A 303 -5.07 13.46 -1.12
C GLU A 303 -4.92 14.85 -0.48
N PRO A 304 -5.95 15.37 0.24
CA PRO A 304 -5.78 16.48 1.14
C PRO A 304 -4.97 16.07 2.38
N GLY A 305 -4.22 17.02 2.93
CA GLY A 305 -3.42 16.78 4.10
C GLY A 305 -2.99 18.04 4.82
N PHE A 306 -2.49 17.86 6.02
CA PHE A 306 -1.86 18.92 6.77
C PHE A 306 -0.65 18.42 7.55
N ALA A 307 0.26 19.33 7.89
CA ALA A 307 1.33 19.13 8.84
C ALA A 307 1.47 20.35 9.74
N TYR A 308 1.70 20.11 11.03
CA TYR A 308 1.97 21.15 12.02
C TYR A 308 3.33 20.90 12.65
N ASN A 309 4.24 21.86 12.50
CA ASN A 309 5.62 21.76 12.89
C ASN A 309 5.89 22.52 14.18
N THR A 310 6.53 21.86 15.14
CA THR A 310 7.15 22.48 16.32
C THR A 310 8.66 22.26 16.27
N ARG A 311 9.41 22.71 17.26
CA ARG A 311 10.85 22.48 17.31
C ARG A 311 11.23 21.00 17.32
N GLN A 312 10.47 20.16 18.04
CA GLN A 312 10.78 18.74 18.23
C GLN A 312 9.76 17.82 17.56
N PHE A 313 8.53 18.28 17.37
CA PHE A 313 7.44 17.45 16.85
C PHE A 313 6.93 17.98 15.52
N THR A 314 6.56 17.06 14.65
CA THR A 314 5.74 17.31 13.48
C THR A 314 4.52 16.41 13.56
N PHE A 315 3.34 16.98 13.62
CA PHE A 315 2.06 16.27 13.50
C PHE A 315 1.61 16.35 12.06
N PHE A 316 1.11 15.25 11.52
CA PHE A 316 0.62 15.22 10.13
C PHE A 316 -0.59 14.31 9.99
N ALA A 317 -1.45 14.63 9.03
CA ALA A 317 -2.47 13.73 8.56
C ALA A 317 -2.72 13.94 7.07
N THR A 318 -3.09 12.85 6.38
CA THR A 318 -3.57 12.86 5.00
C THR A 318 -4.76 11.91 4.88
N VAL A 319 -5.70 12.25 4.01
CA VAL A 319 -6.90 11.44 3.77
C VAL A 319 -7.08 11.27 2.26
N PRO A 320 -6.38 10.32 1.62
CA PRO A 320 -6.67 10.02 0.23
C PRO A 320 -8.11 9.51 0.09
N VAL A 321 -8.87 10.19 -0.77
CA VAL A 321 -10.24 9.84 -1.15
C VAL A 321 -10.21 9.32 -2.57
N ALA A 322 -10.67 8.09 -2.76
CA ALA A 322 -10.59 7.40 -4.03
C ALA A 322 -11.55 8.00 -5.08
N LEU A 323 -11.00 8.41 -6.21
CA LEU A 323 -11.73 8.90 -7.38
C LEU A 323 -11.97 7.79 -8.39
N GLU A 324 -10.98 6.93 -8.60
CA GLU A 324 -11.07 5.81 -9.52
C GLU A 324 -10.51 4.55 -8.85
N ARG A 325 -11.17 3.42 -9.08
CA ARG A 325 -10.78 2.08 -8.66
C ARG A 325 -10.85 1.17 -9.86
N ASN A 326 -9.90 0.28 -9.98
CA ASN A 326 -9.89 -0.70 -11.06
C ASN A 326 -9.31 -2.03 -10.55
N ARG A 327 -10.12 -3.09 -10.57
CA ARG A 327 -9.64 -4.46 -10.39
C ARG A 327 -9.32 -5.03 -11.76
N THR A 328 -8.04 -5.19 -12.07
CA THR A 328 -7.60 -5.71 -13.37
C THR A 328 -7.54 -7.24 -13.39
N GLN A 329 -7.46 -7.86 -14.57
CA GLN A 329 -7.26 -9.31 -14.65
C GLN A 329 -5.94 -9.72 -14.00
N SER A 330 -5.99 -10.73 -13.12
CA SER A 330 -4.80 -11.45 -12.68
C SER A 330 -4.24 -12.35 -13.78
N ASN A 331 -3.06 -12.89 -13.58
CA ASN A 331 -2.52 -13.91 -14.51
C ASN A 331 -3.45 -15.14 -14.59
N GLY A 332 -4.00 -15.61 -13.47
CA GLY A 332 -4.99 -16.69 -13.46
C GLY A 332 -6.28 -16.36 -14.22
N ASP A 333 -6.76 -15.10 -14.14
CA ASP A 333 -7.91 -14.66 -14.95
C ASP A 333 -7.59 -14.67 -16.46
N LYS A 334 -6.40 -14.24 -16.85
CA LYS A 334 -5.92 -14.28 -18.25
C LYS A 334 -5.81 -15.70 -18.78
N LEU A 335 -5.14 -16.60 -18.04
CA LEU A 335 -5.02 -18.01 -18.39
C LEU A 335 -6.39 -18.67 -18.55
N ARG A 336 -7.34 -18.36 -17.67
CA ARG A 336 -8.71 -18.87 -17.78
C ARG A 336 -9.43 -18.33 -18.99
N THR A 337 -9.24 -17.05 -19.32
CA THR A 337 -9.81 -16.43 -20.52
C THR A 337 -9.28 -17.11 -21.80
N GLU A 338 -7.97 -17.33 -21.87
CA GLU A 338 -7.32 -18.01 -23.01
C GLU A 338 -7.79 -19.46 -23.17
N ASP A 339 -7.89 -20.20 -22.06
CA ASP A 339 -8.29 -21.61 -22.07
C ASP A 339 -9.77 -21.83 -22.44
N THR A 340 -10.65 -20.95 -21.96
CA THR A 340 -12.10 -21.12 -22.13
C THR A 340 -12.69 -20.34 -23.29
N GLY A 341 -11.96 -19.36 -23.82
CA GLY A 341 -12.48 -18.38 -24.80
C GLY A 341 -13.51 -17.42 -24.21
N VAL A 342 -13.80 -17.50 -22.90
CA VAL A 342 -14.75 -16.63 -22.21
C VAL A 342 -13.97 -15.70 -21.29
N TYR A 343 -14.25 -14.39 -21.37
CA TYR A 343 -13.59 -13.39 -20.53
C TYR A 343 -13.81 -13.69 -19.04
N ALA A 344 -12.73 -14.07 -18.36
CA ALA A 344 -12.73 -14.36 -16.93
C ALA A 344 -12.11 -13.19 -16.16
N HIS A 345 -12.73 -12.83 -15.05
CA HIS A 345 -12.28 -11.73 -14.23
C HIS A 345 -12.72 -11.93 -12.78
N GLY A 346 -11.79 -11.76 -11.84
CA GLY A 346 -12.11 -11.77 -10.41
C GLY A 346 -12.53 -10.39 -9.93
N ASP A 347 -13.16 -10.34 -8.77
CA ASP A 347 -13.49 -9.11 -8.05
C ASP A 347 -12.51 -8.81 -6.92
N ALA A 348 -12.52 -7.57 -6.42
CA ALA A 348 -11.83 -7.16 -5.21
C ALA A 348 -12.59 -6.05 -4.49
N ALA A 349 -12.49 -6.04 -3.14
CA ALA A 349 -13.06 -5.00 -2.31
C ALA A 349 -12.11 -3.80 -2.19
N PHE A 350 -12.63 -2.59 -2.41
CA PHE A 350 -11.90 -1.33 -2.32
C PHE A 350 -12.45 -0.44 -1.21
N ALA A 351 -11.64 0.50 -0.76
CA ALA A 351 -12.04 1.54 0.18
C ALA A 351 -12.46 2.82 -0.56
N ASP A 352 -13.34 3.62 0.06
CA ASP A 352 -13.64 4.97 -0.41
C ASP A 352 -12.55 5.96 -0.02
N TYR A 353 -11.94 5.75 1.16
CA TYR A 353 -10.85 6.57 1.65
C TYR A 353 -9.94 5.77 2.57
N ALA A 354 -8.76 6.32 2.81
CA ALA A 354 -7.88 5.89 3.89
C ALA A 354 -7.51 7.09 4.77
N ILE A 355 -7.17 6.82 6.02
CA ILE A 355 -6.68 7.84 6.95
C ILE A 355 -5.24 7.51 7.28
N PHE A 356 -4.36 8.47 7.11
CA PHE A 356 -2.98 8.43 7.58
C PHE A 356 -2.78 9.60 8.54
N ALA A 357 -2.39 9.31 9.76
CA ALA A 357 -2.09 10.34 10.75
C ALA A 357 -0.85 9.93 11.55
N GLY A 358 -0.06 10.89 12.00
CA GLY A 358 1.12 10.54 12.75
C GLY A 358 1.83 11.70 13.40
N VAL A 359 2.85 11.35 14.14
CA VAL A 359 3.77 12.27 14.81
C VAL A 359 5.21 11.85 14.54
N SER A 360 6.02 12.82 14.22
CA SER A 360 7.47 12.70 14.14
C SER A 360 8.11 13.43 15.31
N PHE A 361 8.95 12.74 16.06
CA PHE A 361 9.68 13.29 17.19
C PHE A 361 11.18 13.24 16.92
N ARG A 362 11.87 14.39 17.06
CA ARG A 362 13.31 14.54 16.88
C ARG A 362 14.03 14.65 18.21
N PHE A 363 15.11 13.89 18.37
CA PHE A 363 15.95 13.87 19.59
C PHE A 363 17.41 13.61 19.26
N LYS A 364 18.29 13.93 20.23
CA LYS A 364 19.76 13.76 20.06
C LYS A 364 20.22 12.33 20.25
#